data_4b2da5eee5b19c5b0e92c6acb531a0ee
#
_entry.id   4b2da5eee5b19c5b0e92c6acb531a0ee
#
_cell.length_a   1.000
_cell.length_b   1.000
_cell.length_c   1.000
_cell.angle_alpha   90.00
_cell.angle_beta   90.00
_cell.angle_gamma   90.00
#
_symmetry.space_group_name_H-M   'P 1'
#
loop_
_entity.id
_entity.type
_entity.pdbx_description
1 polymer ?
#
loop_
_entity_poly.entity_id
_entity_poly.type
_entity_poly.pdbx_seq_one_letter_code
_entity_poly.pdbx_strand_id
1 'polypeptide(L)'
;MLGIMTREITGEDIEALAVGAWILGTGGGGSPYLGLLNMRRLYAKGHRVELMSPLDLADEDRVAVVSNMGAPLVGQERLADSRNIARAVAMQEAYSGVKFRAVMSLEIGGGNGIQPLMAAAHLGLPVVDADLMGRAYPEAQMTSVAVGDLRPYPCALYDPRGLESIVTNVPNWKWMERVSRKICVEMGSIASTCKAPRTGREIKDWGIHFTVSKAIGIGRRVREAQRRHEDPIAAILDEAEGKQLFRGKVVDVARRATEGFLRGRCIIEGLDEDRGATLELAFQNEWIVAWRDGEPIAMSPDLICVLDTVSGNAFGTETIRYGMRVTVVALPAPPVFLTPKGLDHVGPRAFGYDLDFRSVFATDSPQGR
;
A
#
# COMPACT_ATOMS: atom_id res chain seq x y z
N MET A 1 35.54 3.68 -2.03
CA MET A 1 34.15 3.63 -2.58
C MET A 1 33.58 2.29 -2.15
N LEU A 2 32.73 2.26 -1.12
CA LEU A 2 31.91 1.08 -0.83
C LEU A 2 30.96 0.95 -2.02
N GLY A 3 31.02 -0.18 -2.73
CA GLY A 3 30.14 -0.41 -3.87
C GLY A 3 28.69 -0.44 -3.41
N ILE A 4 27.81 0.26 -4.14
CA ILE A 4 26.37 0.22 -3.94
C ILE A 4 25.95 -1.25 -4.01
N MET A 5 25.45 -1.81 -2.93
CA MET A 5 24.97 -3.19 -2.90
C MET A 5 23.52 -3.25 -3.39
N THR A 6 23.34 -3.47 -4.68
CA THR A 6 22.06 -3.85 -5.25
C THR A 6 21.94 -5.38 -5.25
N ARG A 7 20.71 -5.90 -5.11
CA ARG A 7 20.40 -7.30 -5.38
C ARG A 7 19.37 -7.43 -6.50
N GLU A 8 19.49 -8.43 -7.34
CA GLU A 8 18.46 -8.74 -8.33
C GLU A 8 17.18 -9.23 -7.62
N ILE A 9 16.04 -8.72 -8.05
CA ILE A 9 14.72 -9.26 -7.70
C ILE A 9 14.46 -10.45 -8.62
N THR A 10 14.34 -11.64 -8.04
CA THR A 10 14.07 -12.87 -8.80
C THR A 10 12.60 -13.00 -9.18
N GLY A 11 12.27 -13.93 -10.10
CA GLY A 11 10.87 -14.26 -10.40
C GLY A 11 10.11 -14.75 -9.16
N GLU A 12 10.76 -15.49 -8.26
CA GLU A 12 10.16 -15.94 -7.00
C GLU A 12 9.91 -14.78 -6.03
N ASP A 13 10.80 -13.77 -6.04
CA ASP A 13 10.60 -12.55 -5.25
C ASP A 13 9.37 -11.77 -5.71
N ILE A 14 9.13 -11.68 -7.02
CA ILE A 14 7.96 -11.01 -7.58
C ILE A 14 6.67 -11.71 -7.16
N GLU A 15 6.67 -13.04 -7.18
CA GLU A 15 5.54 -13.85 -6.71
C GLU A 15 5.26 -13.62 -5.22
N ALA A 16 6.31 -13.62 -4.41
CA ALA A 16 6.22 -13.37 -2.99
C ALA A 16 5.79 -11.91 -2.70
N LEU A 17 6.38 -10.94 -3.41
CA LEU A 17 6.00 -9.53 -3.30
C LEU A 17 4.51 -9.32 -3.55
N ALA A 18 3.95 -9.96 -4.59
CA ALA A 18 2.52 -9.84 -4.89
C ALA A 18 1.63 -10.30 -3.72
N VAL A 19 1.99 -11.40 -3.05
CA VAL A 19 1.27 -11.90 -1.88
C VAL A 19 1.42 -10.94 -0.69
N GLY A 20 2.64 -10.58 -0.32
CA GLY A 20 2.89 -9.73 0.84
C GLY A 20 2.38 -8.30 0.65
N ALA A 21 2.55 -7.71 -0.53
CA ALA A 21 1.99 -6.40 -0.83
C ALA A 21 0.45 -6.39 -0.75
N TRP A 22 -0.21 -7.50 -1.15
CA TRP A 22 -1.65 -7.61 -1.02
C TRP A 22 -2.11 -7.64 0.45
N ILE A 23 -1.36 -8.31 1.33
CA ILE A 23 -1.59 -8.30 2.78
C ILE A 23 -1.38 -6.89 3.34
N LEU A 24 -0.25 -6.24 3.02
CA LEU A 24 0.06 -4.87 3.44
C LEU A 24 -0.88 -3.82 2.80
N GLY A 25 -1.64 -4.19 1.76
CA GLY A 25 -2.69 -3.37 1.17
C GLY A 25 -3.83 -3.06 2.11
N THR A 26 -4.01 -3.84 3.19
CA THR A 26 -5.07 -3.61 4.19
C THR A 26 -6.45 -3.43 3.57
N GLY A 27 -6.71 -4.16 2.50
CA GLY A 27 -7.95 -4.10 1.72
C GLY A 27 -7.95 -3.13 0.55
N GLY A 28 -6.92 -2.27 0.40
CA GLY A 28 -6.80 -1.29 -0.68
C GLY A 28 -5.53 -1.42 -1.51
N GLY A 29 -5.14 -0.33 -2.20
CA GLY A 29 -4.00 -0.33 -3.13
C GLY A 29 -4.23 -1.10 -4.43
N GLY A 30 -5.39 -1.75 -4.60
CA GLY A 30 -5.78 -2.58 -5.76
C GLY A 30 -5.11 -3.95 -5.80
N SER A 31 -5.72 -4.88 -6.55
CA SER A 31 -5.15 -6.23 -6.70
C SER A 31 -3.78 -6.21 -7.38
N PRO A 32 -2.75 -6.89 -6.85
CA PRO A 32 -1.43 -6.99 -7.47
C PRO A 32 -1.40 -7.93 -8.69
N TYR A 33 -2.47 -8.67 -8.97
CA TYR A 33 -2.49 -9.75 -9.95
C TYR A 33 -2.07 -9.32 -11.36
N LEU A 34 -2.65 -8.24 -11.89
CA LEU A 34 -2.29 -7.75 -13.23
C LEU A 34 -0.86 -7.22 -13.28
N GLY A 35 -0.38 -6.58 -12.21
CA GLY A 35 1.01 -6.17 -12.06
C GLY A 35 1.96 -7.37 -12.09
N LEU A 36 1.63 -8.45 -11.37
CA LEU A 36 2.38 -9.69 -11.37
C LEU A 36 2.46 -10.31 -12.79
N LEU A 37 1.34 -10.39 -13.51
CA LEU A 37 1.34 -10.90 -14.88
C LEU A 37 2.22 -10.07 -15.82
N ASN A 38 2.18 -8.74 -15.69
CA ASN A 38 3.04 -7.85 -16.45
C ASN A 38 4.53 -8.06 -16.12
N MET A 39 4.88 -8.25 -14.85
CA MET A 39 6.27 -8.52 -14.45
C MET A 39 6.75 -9.87 -14.97
N ARG A 40 5.94 -10.93 -14.89
CA ARG A 40 6.26 -12.23 -15.53
C ARG A 40 6.56 -12.07 -17.03
N ARG A 41 5.75 -11.30 -17.75
CA ARG A 41 5.95 -11.02 -19.17
C ARG A 41 7.24 -10.23 -19.43
N LEU A 42 7.54 -9.23 -18.61
CA LEU A 42 8.78 -8.45 -18.73
C LEU A 42 10.01 -9.33 -18.49
N TYR A 43 9.99 -10.18 -17.46
CA TYR A 43 11.09 -11.10 -17.16
C TYR A 43 11.27 -12.16 -18.27
N ALA A 44 10.17 -12.68 -18.83
CA ALA A 44 10.24 -13.58 -20.00
C ALA A 44 10.86 -12.91 -21.24
N LYS A 45 10.79 -11.56 -21.34
CA LYS A 45 11.44 -10.78 -22.40
C LYS A 45 12.88 -10.36 -22.07
N GLY A 46 13.43 -10.82 -20.95
CA GLY A 46 14.82 -10.56 -20.55
C GLY A 46 15.03 -9.33 -19.69
N HIS A 47 13.97 -8.56 -19.31
CA HIS A 47 14.13 -7.49 -18.32
C HIS A 47 14.54 -8.06 -16.97
N ARG A 48 15.32 -7.27 -16.21
CA ARG A 48 15.69 -7.55 -14.82
C ARG A 48 15.53 -6.28 -14.00
N VAL A 49 15.30 -6.42 -12.72
CA VAL A 49 15.14 -5.31 -11.77
C VAL A 49 16.05 -5.53 -10.58
N GLU A 50 16.74 -4.50 -10.19
CA GLU A 50 17.58 -4.48 -8.99
C GLU A 50 16.88 -3.77 -7.83
N LEU A 51 17.04 -4.28 -6.63
CA LEU A 51 16.61 -3.67 -5.38
C LEU A 51 17.81 -2.99 -4.71
N MET A 52 17.66 -1.73 -4.36
CA MET A 52 18.66 -0.89 -3.73
C MET A 52 18.28 -0.55 -2.31
N SER A 53 19.22 -0.64 -1.37
CA SER A 53 18.99 -0.14 0.00
C SER A 53 18.74 1.38 -0.01
N PRO A 54 17.74 1.89 0.74
CA PRO A 54 17.54 3.33 0.88
C PRO A 54 18.74 4.03 1.53
N LEU A 55 19.56 3.32 2.30
CA LEU A 55 20.73 3.85 2.98
C LEU A 55 21.92 4.06 2.03
N ASP A 56 21.91 3.43 0.85
CA ASP A 56 22.94 3.56 -0.17
C ASP A 56 22.72 4.75 -1.13
N LEU A 57 21.60 5.47 -1.00
CA LEU A 57 21.36 6.70 -1.74
C LEU A 57 22.35 7.80 -1.27
N ALA A 58 22.94 8.54 -2.20
CA ALA A 58 23.56 9.82 -1.87
C ALA A 58 22.48 10.83 -1.47
N ASP A 59 22.80 11.81 -0.62
CA ASP A 59 21.80 12.77 -0.13
C ASP A 59 21.15 13.59 -1.25
N GLU A 60 21.90 13.87 -2.30
CA GLU A 60 21.47 14.61 -3.50
C GLU A 60 20.81 13.75 -4.58
N ASP A 61 20.88 12.42 -4.49
CA ASP A 61 20.24 11.52 -5.44
C ASP A 61 18.74 11.87 -5.57
N ARG A 62 18.24 11.80 -6.80
CA ARG A 62 16.81 12.04 -7.06
C ARG A 62 16.10 10.72 -7.31
N VAL A 63 15.02 10.51 -6.62
CA VAL A 63 14.19 9.29 -6.71
C VAL A 63 12.80 9.64 -7.17
N ALA A 64 12.33 8.90 -8.18
CA ALA A 64 10.95 8.99 -8.66
C ALA A 64 10.04 8.19 -7.73
N VAL A 65 9.02 8.84 -7.16
CA VAL A 65 8.01 8.19 -6.33
C VAL A 65 6.77 7.91 -7.17
N VAL A 66 6.41 6.64 -7.33
CA VAL A 66 5.39 6.22 -8.28
C VAL A 66 4.22 5.49 -7.62
N SER A 67 3.03 5.66 -8.19
CA SER A 67 1.84 4.88 -7.82
C SER A 67 0.78 4.97 -8.93
N ASN A 68 -0.18 4.06 -8.93
CA ASN A 68 -1.46 4.31 -9.58
C ASN A 68 -2.38 5.07 -8.61
N MET A 69 -3.18 5.98 -9.14
CA MET A 69 -4.25 6.67 -8.44
C MET A 69 -5.57 6.30 -9.07
N GLY A 70 -6.60 6.08 -8.27
CA GLY A 70 -7.95 5.85 -8.78
C GLY A 70 -8.76 4.89 -7.92
N ALA A 71 -9.91 4.47 -8.46
CA ALA A 71 -10.78 3.50 -7.82
C ALA A 71 -10.34 2.07 -8.18
N PRO A 72 -10.04 1.20 -7.19
CA PRO A 72 -9.60 -0.18 -7.44
C PRO A 72 -10.57 -0.98 -8.32
N LEU A 73 -11.87 -0.74 -8.19
CA LEU A 73 -12.90 -1.39 -8.99
C LEU A 73 -12.75 -1.11 -10.50
N VAL A 74 -12.39 0.12 -10.87
CA VAL A 74 -12.18 0.51 -12.27
C VAL A 74 -10.96 -0.19 -12.88
N GLY A 75 -9.95 -0.49 -12.06
CA GLY A 75 -8.77 -1.25 -12.48
C GLY A 75 -9.08 -2.66 -12.96
N GLN A 76 -10.22 -3.25 -12.57
CA GLN A 76 -10.66 -4.57 -13.04
C GLN A 76 -11.20 -4.55 -14.47
N GLU A 77 -11.64 -3.40 -14.96
CA GLU A 77 -12.22 -3.21 -16.30
C GLU A 77 -11.22 -2.72 -17.34
N ARG A 78 -9.99 -2.42 -16.92
CA ARG A 78 -8.94 -1.89 -17.80
C ARG A 78 -7.73 -2.81 -17.85
N LEU A 79 -7.23 -3.02 -19.07
CA LEU A 79 -5.96 -3.73 -19.24
C LEU A 79 -4.82 -2.85 -18.70
N ALA A 80 -4.06 -3.40 -17.76
CA ALA A 80 -2.88 -2.74 -17.21
C ALA A 80 -1.73 -2.79 -18.24
N ASP A 81 -1.27 -1.62 -18.71
CA ASP A 81 -0.06 -1.51 -19.52
C ASP A 81 1.12 -1.16 -18.62
N SER A 82 2.13 -2.03 -18.59
CA SER A 82 3.33 -1.86 -17.77
C SER A 82 4.14 -0.61 -18.11
N ARG A 83 3.91 0.01 -19.28
CA ARG A 83 4.62 1.23 -19.73
C ARG A 83 4.07 2.52 -19.14
N ASN A 84 2.82 2.52 -18.67
CA ASN A 84 2.14 3.75 -18.24
C ASN A 84 2.89 4.43 -17.09
N ILE A 85 3.36 3.63 -16.12
CA ILE A 85 4.09 4.17 -14.98
C ILE A 85 5.45 4.77 -15.39
N ALA A 86 6.14 4.15 -16.35
CA ALA A 86 7.39 4.69 -16.90
C ALA A 86 7.14 6.00 -17.69
N ARG A 87 5.98 6.14 -18.34
CA ARG A 87 5.58 7.39 -18.99
C ARG A 87 5.39 8.52 -17.98
N ALA A 88 4.71 8.26 -16.87
CA ALA A 88 4.57 9.27 -15.81
C ALA A 88 5.92 9.72 -15.25
N VAL A 89 6.89 8.81 -15.11
CA VAL A 89 8.28 9.14 -14.70
C VAL A 89 8.96 10.02 -15.76
N ALA A 90 8.88 9.66 -17.04
CA ALA A 90 9.46 10.44 -18.14
C ALA A 90 8.87 11.86 -18.23
N MET A 91 7.57 12.01 -18.03
CA MET A 91 6.93 13.34 -17.94
C MET A 91 7.50 14.17 -16.80
N GLN A 92 7.69 13.54 -15.62
CA GLN A 92 8.26 14.21 -14.44
C GLN A 92 9.69 14.64 -14.68
N GLU A 93 10.52 13.80 -15.34
CA GLU A 93 11.89 14.15 -15.74
C GLU A 93 11.91 15.34 -16.71
N ALA A 94 11.06 15.28 -17.75
CA ALA A 94 11.00 16.34 -18.77
C ALA A 94 10.57 17.69 -18.18
N TYR A 95 9.59 17.66 -17.25
CA TYR A 95 9.14 18.89 -16.59
C TYR A 95 10.16 19.47 -15.60
N SER A 96 10.75 18.61 -14.76
CA SER A 96 11.62 19.06 -13.66
C SER A 96 13.07 19.30 -14.08
N GLY A 97 13.48 18.83 -15.26
CA GLY A 97 14.87 18.81 -15.71
C GLY A 97 15.78 17.88 -14.89
N VAL A 98 15.19 17.02 -14.04
CA VAL A 98 15.91 16.11 -13.13
C VAL A 98 16.05 14.74 -13.79
N LYS A 99 17.20 14.10 -13.62
CA LYS A 99 17.40 12.68 -13.91
C LYS A 99 17.28 11.86 -12.64
N PHE A 100 16.47 10.80 -12.70
CA PHE A 100 16.28 9.93 -11.54
C PHE A 100 17.39 8.88 -11.43
N ARG A 101 17.86 8.68 -10.21
CA ARG A 101 18.81 7.62 -9.85
C ARG A 101 18.11 6.28 -9.66
N ALA A 102 16.88 6.32 -9.16
CA ALA A 102 16.08 5.14 -8.82
C ALA A 102 14.58 5.46 -8.83
N VAL A 103 13.76 4.43 -8.74
CA VAL A 103 12.31 4.55 -8.55
C VAL A 103 11.91 3.92 -7.20
N MET A 104 10.84 4.43 -6.60
CA MET A 104 10.31 3.97 -5.31
C MET A 104 8.79 3.95 -5.35
N SER A 105 8.15 3.04 -4.61
CA SER A 105 6.70 3.09 -4.43
C SER A 105 6.28 4.27 -3.55
N LEU A 106 5.11 4.86 -3.83
CA LEU A 106 4.44 5.73 -2.87
C LEU A 106 3.96 4.92 -1.66
N GLU A 107 3.43 3.73 -1.92
CA GLU A 107 2.89 2.79 -0.93
C GLU A 107 3.21 1.35 -1.32
N ILE A 108 3.62 0.56 -0.36
CA ILE A 108 3.93 -0.85 -0.58
C ILE A 108 2.67 -1.71 -0.76
N GLY A 109 1.52 -1.23 -0.27
CA GLY A 109 0.28 -1.99 -0.24
C GLY A 109 -0.34 -2.22 -1.61
N GLY A 110 -0.84 -3.44 -1.84
CA GLY A 110 -1.57 -3.82 -3.05
C GLY A 110 -0.74 -3.79 -4.33
N GLY A 111 -1.40 -3.51 -5.44
CA GLY A 111 -0.78 -3.41 -6.77
C GLY A 111 0.27 -2.30 -6.87
N ASN A 112 0.18 -1.27 -6.00
CA ASN A 112 1.15 -0.19 -5.99
C ASN A 112 2.55 -0.63 -5.55
N GLY A 113 2.67 -1.69 -4.75
CA GLY A 113 3.97 -2.31 -4.42
C GLY A 113 4.71 -2.88 -5.64
N ILE A 114 3.99 -3.18 -6.74
CA ILE A 114 4.59 -3.72 -7.98
C ILE A 114 4.88 -2.61 -9.01
N GLN A 115 4.23 -1.45 -8.92
CA GLN A 115 4.39 -0.36 -9.89
C GLN A 115 5.86 0.08 -10.10
N PRO A 116 6.69 0.26 -9.04
CA PRO A 116 8.07 0.66 -9.23
C PRO A 116 8.90 -0.38 -9.99
N LEU A 117 8.58 -1.68 -9.85
CA LEU A 117 9.29 -2.74 -10.59
C LEU A 117 9.00 -2.63 -12.10
N MET A 118 7.76 -2.33 -12.49
CA MET A 118 7.42 -2.11 -13.90
C MET A 118 8.11 -0.87 -14.45
N ALA A 119 8.13 0.24 -13.70
CA ALA A 119 8.87 1.43 -14.10
C ALA A 119 10.37 1.12 -14.27
N ALA A 120 10.98 0.47 -13.28
CA ALA A 120 12.38 0.07 -13.26
C ALA A 120 12.76 -0.79 -14.48
N ALA A 121 11.93 -1.82 -14.77
CA ALA A 121 12.16 -2.72 -15.91
C ALA A 121 12.17 -1.99 -17.26
N HIS A 122 11.37 -0.93 -17.43
CA HIS A 122 11.33 -0.14 -18.65
C HIS A 122 12.42 0.95 -18.73
N LEU A 123 12.83 1.49 -17.59
CA LEU A 123 13.76 2.63 -17.50
C LEU A 123 15.22 2.21 -17.26
N GLY A 124 15.45 0.95 -16.89
CA GLY A 124 16.79 0.48 -16.50
C GLY A 124 17.28 1.09 -15.18
N LEU A 125 16.36 1.43 -14.27
CA LEU A 125 16.67 2.01 -12.96
C LEU A 125 16.49 0.96 -11.86
N PRO A 126 17.24 1.05 -10.73
CA PRO A 126 16.94 0.24 -9.55
C PRO A 126 15.68 0.71 -8.83
N VAL A 127 15.07 -0.21 -8.06
CA VAL A 127 13.99 0.09 -7.11
C VAL A 127 14.59 0.33 -5.74
N VAL A 128 14.19 1.38 -5.05
CA VAL A 128 14.57 1.62 -3.65
C VAL A 128 13.70 0.74 -2.74
N ASP A 129 14.32 0.05 -1.80
CA ASP A 129 13.65 -0.78 -0.79
C ASP A 129 13.03 0.09 0.31
N ALA A 130 12.07 0.91 -0.07
CA ALA A 130 11.31 1.78 0.80
C ALA A 130 9.99 2.20 0.14
N ASP A 131 9.10 2.76 0.93
CA ASP A 131 7.92 3.49 0.50
C ASP A 131 7.63 4.67 1.46
N LEU A 132 6.47 5.29 1.35
CA LEU A 132 6.09 6.44 2.18
C LEU A 132 4.87 6.19 3.06
N MET A 133 4.34 4.98 3.10
CA MET A 133 3.12 4.63 3.83
C MET A 133 3.25 3.36 4.69
N GLY A 134 4.10 2.40 4.29
CA GLY A 134 4.24 1.08 4.94
C GLY A 134 3.02 0.17 4.78
N ARG A 135 1.99 0.67 4.11
CA ARG A 135 0.71 0.02 3.79
C ARG A 135 0.04 0.76 2.63
N ALA A 136 -1.22 0.44 2.29
CA ALA A 136 -2.04 1.31 1.45
C ALA A 136 -2.85 2.30 2.30
N TYR A 137 -2.96 3.55 1.80
CA TYR A 137 -3.85 4.59 2.30
C TYR A 137 -4.56 5.30 1.14
N PRO A 138 -5.81 5.79 1.34
CA PRO A 138 -6.62 6.31 0.25
C PRO A 138 -6.19 7.67 -0.29
N GLU A 139 -5.44 8.47 0.48
CA GLU A 139 -5.21 9.88 0.17
C GLU A 139 -3.73 10.27 0.25
N ALA A 140 -3.31 11.21 -0.61
CA ALA A 140 -1.90 11.60 -0.77
C ALA A 140 -1.28 12.27 0.49
N GLN A 141 -2.09 12.90 1.35
CA GLN A 141 -1.60 13.47 2.62
C GLN A 141 -1.30 12.41 3.69
N MET A 142 -1.64 11.15 3.43
CA MET A 142 -1.44 10.03 4.36
C MET A 142 -0.07 9.38 4.16
N THR A 143 0.94 10.18 3.87
CA THR A 143 2.34 9.75 3.67
C THR A 143 3.24 10.29 4.77
N SER A 144 4.33 9.58 5.04
CA SER A 144 5.36 10.02 6.00
C SER A 144 5.96 11.39 5.65
N VAL A 145 6.14 11.66 4.36
CA VAL A 145 6.63 12.96 3.86
C VAL A 145 5.60 14.09 4.05
N ALA A 146 4.31 13.77 4.10
CA ALA A 146 3.29 14.75 4.45
C ALA A 146 3.31 15.06 5.96
N VAL A 147 3.54 14.04 6.80
CA VAL A 147 3.80 14.23 8.24
C VAL A 147 5.04 15.11 8.46
N GLY A 148 6.06 14.97 7.58
CA GLY A 148 7.27 15.81 7.58
C GLY A 148 7.12 17.20 6.97
N ASP A 149 5.91 17.61 6.51
CA ASP A 149 5.67 18.87 5.79
C ASP A 149 6.48 19.07 4.51
N LEU A 150 6.94 17.97 3.88
CA LEU A 150 7.66 18.05 2.63
C LEU A 150 6.75 18.49 1.49
N ARG A 151 7.35 19.11 0.48
CA ARG A 151 6.64 19.65 -0.68
C ARG A 151 5.83 18.58 -1.43
N PRO A 152 4.52 18.79 -1.72
CA PRO A 152 3.64 17.82 -2.38
C PRO A 152 3.76 17.81 -3.92
N TYR A 153 4.42 18.77 -4.55
CA TYR A 153 4.47 18.99 -6.00
C TYR A 153 5.90 18.99 -6.55
N PRO A 154 6.08 18.84 -7.88
CA PRO A 154 5.09 18.56 -8.90
C PRO A 154 4.59 17.11 -8.88
N CYS A 155 3.41 16.85 -9.47
CA CYS A 155 2.85 15.52 -9.64
C CYS A 155 2.42 15.31 -11.09
N ALA A 156 3.05 14.39 -11.81
CA ALA A 156 2.67 13.98 -13.15
C ALA A 156 1.61 12.88 -13.10
N LEU A 157 0.59 12.97 -13.97
CA LEU A 157 -0.45 11.98 -14.16
C LEU A 157 -0.52 11.59 -15.64
N TYR A 158 -0.58 10.29 -15.90
CA TYR A 158 -0.63 9.71 -17.24
C TYR A 158 -1.79 8.72 -17.37
N ASP A 159 -2.58 8.85 -18.42
CA ASP A 159 -3.63 7.91 -18.81
C ASP A 159 -3.21 7.17 -20.09
N PRO A 160 -3.48 5.85 -20.23
CA PRO A 160 -3.05 5.06 -21.39
C PRO A 160 -3.62 5.53 -22.74
N ARG A 161 -4.62 6.42 -22.77
CA ARG A 161 -5.13 7.07 -24.00
C ARG A 161 -4.27 8.26 -24.46
N GLY A 162 -3.17 8.55 -23.71
CA GLY A 162 -2.24 9.63 -24.03
C GLY A 162 -2.61 10.96 -23.38
N LEU A 163 -3.52 10.99 -22.40
CA LEU A 163 -3.78 12.20 -21.62
C LEU A 163 -2.65 12.39 -20.60
N GLU A 164 -2.03 13.56 -20.64
CA GLU A 164 -0.93 13.96 -19.78
C GLU A 164 -1.33 15.20 -18.97
N SER A 165 -1.02 15.21 -17.68
CA SER A 165 -1.22 16.37 -16.81
C SER A 165 -0.12 16.46 -15.76
N ILE A 166 0.26 17.68 -15.40
CA ILE A 166 1.20 17.93 -14.31
C ILE A 166 0.61 18.99 -13.39
N VAL A 167 0.43 18.64 -12.13
CA VAL A 167 0.10 19.58 -11.06
C VAL A 167 1.39 20.22 -10.58
N THR A 168 1.65 21.46 -10.99
CA THR A 168 2.94 22.12 -10.82
C THR A 168 3.12 22.79 -9.45
N ASN A 169 2.02 23.21 -8.82
CA ASN A 169 2.01 23.88 -7.52
C ASN A 169 0.66 23.73 -6.84
N VAL A 170 0.68 23.56 -5.52
CA VAL A 170 -0.50 23.55 -4.64
C VAL A 170 -0.10 24.01 -3.24
N PRO A 171 -1.01 24.62 -2.45
CA PRO A 171 -0.65 25.14 -1.14
C PRO A 171 -0.29 24.07 -0.09
N ASN A 172 -0.85 22.85 -0.21
CA ASN A 172 -0.61 21.76 0.75
C ASN A 172 -1.03 20.39 0.17
N TRP A 173 -0.79 19.32 0.94
CA TRP A 173 -1.09 17.95 0.57
C TRP A 173 -2.58 17.66 0.31
N LYS A 174 -3.49 18.26 1.08
CA LYS A 174 -4.95 18.11 0.86
C LYS A 174 -5.37 18.69 -0.49
N TRP A 175 -4.78 19.80 -0.90
CA TRP A 175 -5.01 20.35 -2.24
C TRP A 175 -4.38 19.48 -3.34
N MET A 176 -3.20 18.89 -3.09
CA MET A 176 -2.61 17.94 -4.03
C MET A 176 -3.56 16.77 -4.26
N GLU A 177 -4.10 16.18 -3.20
CA GLU A 177 -5.07 15.09 -3.32
C GLU A 177 -6.30 15.52 -4.11
N ARG A 178 -6.93 16.64 -3.73
CA ARG A 178 -8.17 17.11 -4.37
C ARG A 178 -8.00 17.38 -5.87
N VAL A 179 -6.93 18.07 -6.26
CA VAL A 179 -6.68 18.43 -7.66
C VAL A 179 -6.33 17.19 -8.47
N SER A 180 -5.36 16.38 -8.02
CA SER A 180 -4.98 15.18 -8.75
C SER A 180 -6.12 14.17 -8.86
N ARG A 181 -6.98 14.04 -7.82
CA ARG A 181 -8.15 13.17 -7.84
C ARG A 181 -9.16 13.60 -8.89
N LYS A 182 -9.43 14.91 -9.04
CA LYS A 182 -10.32 15.44 -10.08
C LYS A 182 -9.76 15.18 -11.49
N ILE A 183 -8.46 15.41 -11.69
CA ILE A 183 -7.79 15.07 -12.95
C ILE A 183 -7.91 13.56 -13.22
N CYS A 184 -7.63 12.73 -12.23
CA CYS A 184 -7.74 11.27 -12.35
C CYS A 184 -9.18 10.83 -12.72
N VAL A 185 -10.20 11.44 -12.14
CA VAL A 185 -11.62 11.16 -12.50
C VAL A 185 -11.88 11.49 -13.97
N GLU A 186 -11.44 12.64 -14.46
CA GLU A 186 -11.56 13.02 -15.88
C GLU A 186 -10.77 12.08 -16.81
N MET A 187 -9.65 11.54 -16.32
CA MET A 187 -8.88 10.47 -16.99
C MET A 187 -9.57 9.09 -16.91
N GLY A 188 -10.83 9.03 -16.44
CA GLY A 188 -11.61 7.80 -16.32
C GLY A 188 -11.30 6.98 -15.07
N SER A 189 -11.02 7.67 -13.98
CA SER A 189 -10.89 7.17 -12.62
C SER A 189 -9.73 6.20 -12.35
N ILE A 190 -8.72 6.17 -13.22
CA ILE A 190 -7.43 5.54 -12.98
C ILE A 190 -6.33 6.24 -13.77
N ALA A 191 -5.22 6.58 -13.14
CA ALA A 191 -4.04 7.18 -13.76
C ALA A 191 -2.76 6.67 -13.11
N SER A 192 -1.71 6.51 -13.91
CA SER A 192 -0.35 6.30 -13.41
C SER A 192 0.26 7.63 -13.00
N THR A 193 0.91 7.69 -11.84
CA THR A 193 1.42 8.95 -11.29
C THR A 193 2.90 8.85 -10.96
N CYS A 194 3.62 9.95 -11.18
CA CYS A 194 4.91 10.20 -10.59
C CYS A 194 4.78 11.44 -9.69
N LYS A 195 4.95 11.24 -8.38
CA LYS A 195 4.80 12.28 -7.36
C LYS A 195 6.01 13.21 -7.33
N ALA A 196 6.02 14.18 -6.41
CA ALA A 196 7.15 15.07 -6.21
C ALA A 196 8.44 14.27 -6.03
N PRO A 197 9.49 14.55 -6.82
CA PRO A 197 10.80 13.91 -6.67
C PRO A 197 11.33 14.05 -5.24
N ARG A 198 11.88 12.97 -4.69
CA ARG A 198 12.51 12.97 -3.38
C ARG A 198 14.03 12.93 -3.51
N THR A 199 14.69 13.57 -2.57
CA THR A 199 16.14 13.43 -2.42
C THR A 199 16.48 12.16 -1.63
N GLY A 200 17.70 11.64 -1.78
CA GLY A 200 18.17 10.53 -0.95
C GLY A 200 18.12 10.88 0.53
N ARG A 201 18.41 12.14 0.90
CA ARG A 201 18.27 12.63 2.27
C ARG A 201 16.84 12.57 2.77
N GLU A 202 15.87 13.06 2.00
CA GLU A 202 14.45 12.99 2.37
C GLU A 202 13.96 11.54 2.54
N ILE A 203 14.47 10.60 1.73
CA ILE A 203 14.12 9.18 1.86
C ILE A 203 14.73 8.57 3.12
N LYS A 204 15.99 8.88 3.44
CA LYS A 204 16.61 8.41 4.68
C LYS A 204 15.90 8.92 5.93
N ASP A 205 15.44 10.18 5.90
CA ASP A 205 14.82 10.82 7.05
C ASP A 205 13.34 10.46 7.20
N TRP A 206 12.60 10.28 6.11
CA TRP A 206 11.14 10.15 6.09
C TRP A 206 10.62 8.88 5.41
N GLY A 207 11.43 8.16 4.65
CA GLY A 207 11.02 6.89 4.04
C GLY A 207 10.76 5.81 5.08
N ILE A 208 9.83 4.93 4.80
CA ILE A 208 9.64 3.71 5.57
C ILE A 208 10.51 2.66 4.91
N HIS A 209 11.62 2.34 5.56
CA HIS A 209 12.69 1.53 4.98
C HIS A 209 12.34 0.04 4.95
N PHE A 210 12.88 -0.66 3.95
CA PHE A 210 12.84 -2.12 3.79
C PHE A 210 11.43 -2.71 3.62
N THR A 211 10.48 -1.92 3.12
CA THR A 211 9.10 -2.35 2.94
C THR A 211 8.91 -3.32 1.79
N VAL A 212 9.73 -3.23 0.72
CA VAL A 212 9.73 -4.23 -0.36
C VAL A 212 10.24 -5.57 0.17
N SER A 213 11.35 -5.57 0.90
CA SER A 213 11.89 -6.78 1.55
C SER A 213 10.92 -7.36 2.56
N LYS A 214 10.24 -6.53 3.38
CA LYS A 214 9.18 -6.97 4.29
C LYS A 214 8.03 -7.68 3.56
N ALA A 215 7.54 -7.07 2.48
CA ALA A 215 6.47 -7.68 1.68
C ALA A 215 6.92 -9.00 1.05
N ILE A 216 8.15 -9.09 0.51
CA ILE A 216 8.72 -10.34 -0.01
C ILE A 216 8.82 -11.38 1.11
N GLY A 217 9.28 -11.01 2.31
CA GLY A 217 9.37 -11.89 3.48
C GLY A 217 8.02 -12.51 3.83
N ILE A 218 7.01 -11.66 4.06
CA ILE A 218 5.63 -12.11 4.36
C ILE A 218 5.13 -13.07 3.27
N GLY A 219 5.26 -12.68 1.99
CA GLY A 219 4.78 -13.50 0.89
C GLY A 219 5.51 -14.84 0.75
N ARG A 220 6.82 -14.89 1.02
CA ARG A 220 7.59 -16.15 1.05
C ARG A 220 7.10 -17.09 2.14
N ARG A 221 6.87 -16.57 3.35
CA ARG A 221 6.37 -17.35 4.50
C ARG A 221 4.99 -17.93 4.21
N VAL A 222 4.07 -17.13 3.65
CA VAL A 222 2.74 -17.63 3.22
C VAL A 222 2.85 -18.74 2.19
N ARG A 223 3.63 -18.53 1.12
CA ARG A 223 3.80 -19.52 0.04
C ARG A 223 4.51 -20.79 0.53
N GLU A 224 5.41 -20.68 1.47
CA GLU A 224 6.07 -21.83 2.09
C GLU A 224 5.10 -22.63 2.96
N ALA A 225 4.32 -21.96 3.83
CA ALA A 225 3.29 -22.60 4.63
C ALA A 225 2.26 -23.33 3.76
N GLN A 226 1.78 -22.69 2.67
CA GLN A 226 0.87 -23.33 1.70
C GLN A 226 1.47 -24.60 1.08
N ARG A 227 2.75 -24.57 0.67
CA ARG A 227 3.44 -25.74 0.10
C ARG A 227 3.63 -26.87 1.08
N ARG A 228 3.81 -26.54 2.37
CA ARG A 228 3.99 -27.52 3.45
C ARG A 228 2.70 -27.97 4.10
N HIS A 229 1.55 -27.43 3.68
CA HIS A 229 0.25 -27.65 4.34
C HIS A 229 0.26 -27.20 5.82
N GLU A 230 1.05 -26.20 6.16
CA GLU A 230 1.09 -25.53 7.46
C GLU A 230 0.10 -24.35 7.49
N ASP A 231 -0.13 -23.77 8.69
CA ASP A 231 -1.04 -22.62 8.85
C ASP A 231 -0.41 -21.33 8.28
N PRO A 232 -0.93 -20.79 7.16
CA PRO A 232 -0.40 -19.57 6.57
C PRO A 232 -0.71 -18.31 7.41
N ILE A 233 -1.79 -18.33 8.23
CA ILE A 233 -2.10 -17.21 9.13
C ILE A 233 -1.03 -17.12 10.22
N ALA A 234 -0.69 -18.25 10.87
CA ALA A 234 0.38 -18.30 11.85
C ALA A 234 1.72 -17.80 11.24
N ALA A 235 2.02 -18.20 9.99
CA ALA A 235 3.22 -17.75 9.29
C ALA A 235 3.25 -16.22 9.03
N ILE A 236 2.11 -15.60 8.75
CA ILE A 236 1.99 -14.13 8.61
C ILE A 236 2.21 -13.45 9.96
N LEU A 237 1.57 -13.95 11.01
CA LEU A 237 1.65 -13.36 12.35
C LEU A 237 3.07 -13.41 12.90
N ASP A 238 3.77 -14.52 12.68
CA ASP A 238 5.17 -14.68 13.07
C ASP A 238 6.11 -13.72 12.32
N GLU A 239 6.00 -13.67 10.99
CA GLU A 239 6.88 -12.84 10.15
C GLU A 239 6.65 -11.33 10.33
N ALA A 240 5.40 -10.91 10.55
CA ALA A 240 5.01 -9.51 10.60
C ALA A 240 4.72 -9.00 12.02
N GLU A 241 5.01 -9.79 13.06
CA GLU A 241 4.72 -9.47 14.48
C GLU A 241 3.22 -9.13 14.69
N GLY A 242 2.35 -9.87 14.02
CA GLY A 242 0.92 -9.61 13.98
C GLY A 242 0.15 -10.23 15.15
N LYS A 243 -1.13 -9.84 15.25
CA LYS A 243 -2.09 -10.44 16.19
C LYS A 243 -3.38 -10.84 15.46
N GLN A 244 -3.91 -12.02 15.74
CA GLN A 244 -5.24 -12.39 15.28
C GLN A 244 -6.29 -11.62 16.08
N LEU A 245 -7.27 -11.05 15.38
CA LEU A 245 -8.36 -10.30 15.98
C LEU A 245 -9.67 -11.08 16.01
N PHE A 246 -9.97 -11.80 14.92
CA PHE A 246 -11.26 -12.46 14.76
C PHE A 246 -11.24 -13.51 13.66
N ARG A 247 -12.01 -14.57 13.82
CA ARG A 247 -12.24 -15.60 12.82
C ARG A 247 -13.74 -15.79 12.56
N GLY A 248 -14.15 -15.73 11.29
CA GLY A 248 -15.56 -15.80 11.01
C GLY A 248 -15.93 -15.98 9.55
N LYS A 249 -17.20 -15.80 9.27
CA LYS A 249 -17.82 -15.86 7.95
C LYS A 249 -18.47 -14.52 7.61
N VAL A 250 -18.20 -13.99 6.45
CA VAL A 250 -18.81 -12.77 5.93
C VAL A 250 -20.31 -12.99 5.70
N VAL A 251 -21.15 -12.18 6.34
CA VAL A 251 -22.62 -12.27 6.27
C VAL A 251 -23.28 -11.05 5.65
N ASP A 252 -22.58 -9.90 5.59
CA ASP A 252 -23.04 -8.71 4.86
C ASP A 252 -21.87 -7.89 4.36
N VAL A 253 -22.03 -7.27 3.18
CA VAL A 253 -21.08 -6.32 2.62
C VAL A 253 -21.82 -5.20 1.90
N ALA A 254 -21.81 -4.01 2.48
CA ALA A 254 -22.36 -2.80 1.88
C ALA A 254 -21.23 -1.95 1.29
N ARG A 255 -21.35 -1.57 0.00
CA ARG A 255 -20.36 -0.75 -0.72
C ARG A 255 -21.01 0.41 -1.45
N ARG A 256 -20.33 1.55 -1.43
CA ARG A 256 -20.72 2.72 -2.22
C ARG A 256 -19.48 3.41 -2.78
N ALA A 257 -19.42 3.57 -4.09
CA ALA A 257 -18.43 4.45 -4.72
C ALA A 257 -18.88 5.91 -4.61
N THR A 258 -18.09 6.74 -3.94
CA THR A 258 -18.41 8.15 -3.69
C THR A 258 -17.12 8.96 -3.76
N GLU A 259 -17.10 10.02 -4.58
CA GLU A 259 -15.98 10.97 -4.68
C GLU A 259 -14.63 10.32 -5.02
N GLY A 260 -14.65 9.21 -5.77
CA GLY A 260 -13.43 8.48 -6.17
C GLY A 260 -12.89 7.51 -5.11
N PHE A 261 -13.67 7.22 -4.06
CA PHE A 261 -13.37 6.22 -3.03
C PHE A 261 -14.44 5.15 -2.96
N LEU A 262 -14.05 3.94 -2.57
CA LEU A 262 -14.95 2.86 -2.22
C LEU A 262 -15.15 2.87 -0.71
N ARG A 263 -16.33 3.29 -0.25
CA ARG A 263 -16.68 3.31 1.18
C ARG A 263 -17.70 2.24 1.50
N GLY A 264 -17.68 1.76 2.74
CA GLY A 264 -18.67 0.77 3.17
C GLY A 264 -18.33 0.08 4.48
N ARG A 265 -19.05 -1.04 4.67
CA ARG A 265 -18.86 -1.91 5.84
C ARG A 265 -18.96 -3.38 5.43
N CYS A 266 -18.33 -4.22 6.22
CA CYS A 266 -18.41 -5.68 6.14
C CYS A 266 -18.77 -6.23 7.51
N ILE A 267 -19.75 -7.12 7.57
CA ILE A 267 -20.16 -7.81 8.80
C ILE A 267 -19.71 -9.26 8.71
N ILE A 268 -19.07 -9.73 9.78
CA ILE A 268 -18.54 -11.07 9.92
C ILE A 268 -19.11 -11.71 11.16
N GLU A 269 -19.81 -12.85 11.02
CA GLU A 269 -20.22 -13.70 12.15
C GLU A 269 -19.08 -14.61 12.58
N GLY A 270 -18.86 -14.69 13.88
CA GLY A 270 -17.79 -15.47 14.49
C GLY A 270 -17.94 -16.97 14.29
N LEU A 271 -16.81 -17.62 14.03
CA LEU A 271 -16.65 -19.07 13.96
C LEU A 271 -15.67 -19.53 15.04
N ASP A 272 -15.67 -20.80 15.32
CA ASP A 272 -14.75 -21.47 16.25
C ASP A 272 -14.74 -20.76 17.63
N GLU A 273 -13.64 -20.15 18.03
CA GLU A 273 -13.46 -19.44 19.31
C GLU A 273 -14.27 -18.13 19.39
N ASP A 274 -14.57 -17.54 18.24
CA ASP A 274 -15.34 -16.28 18.13
C ASP A 274 -16.85 -16.52 17.95
N ARG A 275 -17.31 -17.78 18.05
CA ARG A 275 -18.73 -18.14 17.85
C ARG A 275 -19.63 -17.35 18.78
N GLY A 276 -20.66 -16.73 18.20
CA GLY A 276 -21.64 -15.91 18.90
C GLY A 276 -21.29 -14.43 18.97
N ALA A 277 -20.07 -14.06 18.58
CA ALA A 277 -19.66 -12.67 18.42
C ALA A 277 -19.81 -12.19 16.97
N THR A 278 -19.88 -10.89 16.78
CA THR A 278 -19.95 -10.23 15.47
C THR A 278 -18.80 -9.24 15.33
N LEU A 279 -18.14 -9.22 14.17
CA LEU A 279 -17.17 -8.19 13.82
C LEU A 279 -17.73 -7.31 12.70
N GLU A 280 -17.75 -6.01 12.92
CA GLU A 280 -18.00 -5.00 11.88
C GLU A 280 -16.69 -4.37 11.48
N LEU A 281 -16.43 -4.29 10.16
CA LEU A 281 -15.30 -3.61 9.57
C LEU A 281 -15.79 -2.45 8.71
N ALA A 282 -15.33 -1.23 9.00
CA ALA A 282 -15.55 -0.08 8.11
C ALA A 282 -14.35 0.14 7.21
N PHE A 283 -14.60 0.66 6.00
CA PHE A 283 -13.55 0.93 5.02
C PHE A 283 -13.79 2.18 4.18
N GLN A 284 -12.67 2.77 3.77
CA GLN A 284 -12.56 3.77 2.70
C GLN A 284 -11.37 3.39 1.82
N ASN A 285 -11.60 2.60 0.78
CA ASN A 285 -10.65 1.75 0.04
C ASN A 285 -10.00 0.69 0.95
N GLU A 286 -9.36 1.10 2.03
CA GLU A 286 -8.68 0.29 3.04
C GLU A 286 -9.59 0.06 4.26
N TRP A 287 -9.31 -1.00 5.04
CA TRP A 287 -9.96 -1.22 6.33
C TRP A 287 -9.47 -0.19 7.35
N ILE A 288 -10.41 0.49 8.01
CA ILE A 288 -10.11 1.64 8.88
C ILE A 288 -10.36 1.34 10.35
N VAL A 289 -11.52 0.75 10.68
CA VAL A 289 -11.88 0.42 12.06
C VAL A 289 -12.55 -0.95 12.09
N ALA A 290 -12.27 -1.71 13.14
CA ALA A 290 -12.91 -2.98 13.46
C ALA A 290 -13.61 -2.89 14.83
N TRP A 291 -14.90 -3.23 14.86
CA TRP A 291 -15.69 -3.32 16.10
C TRP A 291 -16.11 -4.77 16.34
N ARG A 292 -15.85 -5.28 17.54
CA ARG A 292 -16.36 -6.57 18.01
C ARG A 292 -17.52 -6.29 18.95
N ASP A 293 -18.72 -6.77 18.58
CA ASP A 293 -19.95 -6.57 19.37
C ASP A 293 -20.20 -5.09 19.75
N GLY A 294 -19.84 -4.17 18.84
CA GLY A 294 -19.97 -2.72 19.01
C GLY A 294 -18.78 -2.03 19.65
N GLU A 295 -17.81 -2.75 20.23
CA GLU A 295 -16.62 -2.18 20.85
C GLU A 295 -15.45 -2.14 19.85
N PRO A 296 -14.75 -0.99 19.68
CA PRO A 296 -13.62 -0.87 18.77
C PRO A 296 -12.42 -1.67 19.29
N ILE A 297 -11.93 -2.63 18.49
CA ILE A 297 -10.80 -3.50 18.86
C ILE A 297 -9.54 -3.25 18.04
N ALA A 298 -9.65 -2.65 16.88
CA ALA A 298 -8.49 -2.24 16.05
C ALA A 298 -8.89 -1.09 15.14
N MET A 299 -7.93 -0.22 14.84
CA MET A 299 -8.16 0.95 14.00
C MET A 299 -6.87 1.45 13.34
N SER A 300 -7.02 2.16 12.21
CA SER A 300 -5.90 2.88 11.56
C SER A 300 -5.18 3.80 12.58
N PRO A 301 -3.84 3.86 12.59
CA PRO A 301 -2.89 3.36 11.60
C PRO A 301 -2.51 1.87 11.70
N ASP A 302 -2.86 1.13 12.76
CA ASP A 302 -2.61 -0.31 12.78
C ASP A 302 -3.22 -0.96 11.52
N LEU A 303 -2.49 -1.91 10.93
CA LEU A 303 -2.87 -2.53 9.67
C LEU A 303 -3.92 -3.61 9.92
N ILE A 304 -5.17 -3.36 9.58
CA ILE A 304 -6.23 -4.36 9.62
C ILE A 304 -6.18 -5.14 8.30
N CYS A 305 -5.94 -6.45 8.36
CA CYS A 305 -5.88 -7.31 7.19
C CYS A 305 -6.94 -8.40 7.28
N VAL A 306 -7.72 -8.56 6.20
CA VAL A 306 -8.72 -9.61 6.09
C VAL A 306 -8.18 -10.69 5.15
N LEU A 307 -8.04 -11.89 5.67
CA LEU A 307 -7.36 -13.00 5.01
C LEU A 307 -8.31 -14.17 4.83
N ASP A 308 -8.15 -14.90 3.74
CA ASP A 308 -8.78 -16.23 3.60
C ASP A 308 -8.23 -17.16 4.67
N THR A 309 -9.11 -17.76 5.44
CA THR A 309 -8.73 -18.57 6.61
C THR A 309 -7.86 -19.78 6.24
N VAL A 310 -8.02 -20.32 5.04
CA VAL A 310 -7.31 -21.55 4.62
C VAL A 310 -6.03 -21.21 3.89
N SER A 311 -6.08 -20.27 2.96
CA SER A 311 -4.92 -19.96 2.11
C SER A 311 -4.05 -18.83 2.64
N GLY A 312 -4.52 -18.00 3.58
CA GLY A 312 -3.82 -16.79 4.04
C GLY A 312 -3.77 -15.67 3.00
N ASN A 313 -4.41 -15.83 1.84
CA ASN A 313 -4.47 -14.78 0.83
C ASN A 313 -5.35 -13.62 1.30
N ALA A 314 -4.90 -12.39 1.07
CA ALA A 314 -5.66 -11.22 1.47
C ALA A 314 -6.90 -11.00 0.58
N PHE A 315 -7.92 -10.39 1.16
CA PHE A 315 -9.08 -9.88 0.44
C PHE A 315 -9.07 -8.35 0.41
N GLY A 316 -9.23 -7.78 -0.76
CA GLY A 316 -9.50 -6.37 -0.95
C GLY A 316 -10.95 -6.03 -0.61
N THR A 317 -11.20 -4.77 -0.26
CA THR A 317 -12.55 -4.26 0.01
C THR A 317 -13.46 -4.37 -1.21
N GLU A 318 -12.89 -4.39 -2.42
CA GLU A 318 -13.60 -4.61 -3.69
C GLU A 318 -13.87 -6.09 -3.99
N THR A 319 -13.11 -7.01 -3.36
CA THR A 319 -13.19 -8.45 -3.67
C THR A 319 -13.92 -9.28 -2.62
N ILE A 320 -13.97 -8.80 -1.36
CA ILE A 320 -14.66 -9.53 -0.28
C ILE A 320 -16.16 -9.69 -0.57
N ARG A 321 -16.72 -10.85 -0.25
CA ARG A 321 -18.12 -11.21 -0.58
C ARG A 321 -18.75 -12.03 0.53
N TYR A 322 -20.10 -12.02 0.53
CA TYR A 322 -20.92 -12.91 1.35
C TYR A 322 -20.45 -14.37 1.23
N GLY A 323 -20.41 -15.04 2.37
CA GLY A 323 -20.10 -16.47 2.45
C GLY A 323 -18.61 -16.80 2.61
N MET A 324 -17.70 -15.85 2.39
CA MET A 324 -16.26 -16.07 2.56
C MET A 324 -15.91 -16.33 4.03
N ARG A 325 -15.06 -17.33 4.28
CA ARG A 325 -14.46 -17.60 5.59
C ARG A 325 -13.17 -16.83 5.71
N VAL A 326 -13.08 -16.00 6.74
CA VAL A 326 -11.99 -15.05 6.90
C VAL A 326 -11.39 -15.11 8.29
N THR A 327 -10.09 -14.82 8.35
CA THR A 327 -9.38 -14.47 9.58
C THR A 327 -8.94 -13.03 9.48
N VAL A 328 -9.34 -12.21 10.44
CA VAL A 328 -8.95 -10.80 10.53
C VAL A 328 -7.77 -10.69 11.47
N VAL A 329 -6.71 -10.03 11.00
CA VAL A 329 -5.48 -9.84 11.79
C VAL A 329 -5.11 -8.36 11.83
N ALA A 330 -4.34 -7.96 12.85
CA ALA A 330 -3.68 -6.67 12.89
C ALA A 330 -2.17 -6.85 12.73
N LEU A 331 -1.53 -5.90 12.01
CA LEU A 331 -0.08 -5.76 11.95
C LEU A 331 0.32 -4.37 12.48
N PRO A 332 1.54 -4.22 13.05
CA PRO A 332 1.96 -2.95 13.64
C PRO A 332 2.15 -1.85 12.59
N ALA A 333 1.69 -0.66 12.93
CA ALA A 333 1.87 0.54 12.10
C ALA A 333 3.32 1.04 12.12
N PRO A 334 3.79 1.70 11.04
CA PRO A 334 5.07 2.40 11.07
C PRO A 334 5.11 3.49 12.14
N PRO A 335 6.22 3.63 12.89
CA PRO A 335 6.30 4.55 14.04
C PRO A 335 5.98 6.01 13.73
N VAL A 336 6.27 6.50 12.52
CA VAL A 336 5.98 7.88 12.11
C VAL A 336 4.48 8.21 12.20
N PHE A 337 3.61 7.23 11.99
CA PHE A 337 2.16 7.40 12.06
C PHE A 337 1.59 7.28 13.47
N LEU A 338 2.38 6.84 14.43
CA LEU A 338 1.99 6.77 15.85
C LEU A 338 2.27 8.10 16.60
N THR A 339 2.94 9.04 15.96
CA THR A 339 3.14 10.38 16.51
C THR A 339 1.83 11.17 16.50
N PRO A 340 1.65 12.21 17.37
CA PRO A 340 0.44 13.04 17.34
C PRO A 340 0.13 13.58 15.94
N LYS A 341 1.15 14.09 15.23
CA LYS A 341 0.99 14.60 13.86
C LYS A 341 0.68 13.48 12.86
N GLY A 342 1.29 12.30 13.03
CA GLY A 342 0.95 11.13 12.22
C GLY A 342 -0.51 10.73 12.40
N LEU A 343 -1.02 10.70 13.63
CA LEU A 343 -2.41 10.39 13.93
C LEU A 343 -3.39 11.42 13.35
N ASP A 344 -3.02 12.70 13.26
CA ASP A 344 -3.82 13.71 12.57
C ASP A 344 -4.00 13.41 11.07
N HIS A 345 -3.03 12.71 10.47
CA HIS A 345 -3.07 12.33 9.07
C HIS A 345 -3.79 11.00 8.81
N VAL A 346 -3.62 10.00 9.67
CA VAL A 346 -4.05 8.60 9.40
C VAL A 346 -4.79 7.93 10.55
N GLY A 347 -5.01 8.62 11.67
CA GLY A 347 -5.79 8.11 12.78
C GLY A 347 -7.29 8.03 12.44
N PRO A 348 -8.12 7.40 13.28
CA PRO A 348 -9.55 7.21 13.00
C PRO A 348 -10.28 8.55 12.77
N ARG A 349 -9.90 9.63 13.43
CA ARG A 349 -10.49 10.96 13.23
C ARG A 349 -10.24 11.55 11.84
N ALA A 350 -9.12 11.19 11.18
CA ALA A 350 -8.85 11.61 9.81
C ALA A 350 -9.87 11.02 8.82
N PHE A 351 -10.51 9.91 9.16
CA PHE A 351 -11.56 9.24 8.40
C PHE A 351 -12.98 9.57 8.87
N GLY A 352 -13.11 10.50 9.82
CA GLY A 352 -14.41 10.96 10.34
C GLY A 352 -14.98 10.12 11.49
N TYR A 353 -14.20 9.21 12.09
CA TYR A 353 -14.61 8.47 13.29
C TYR A 353 -14.17 9.23 14.54
N ASP A 354 -15.10 9.54 15.43
CA ASP A 354 -14.80 10.18 16.72
C ASP A 354 -14.29 9.15 17.73
N LEU A 355 -13.10 8.64 17.46
CA LEU A 355 -12.39 7.64 18.26
C LEU A 355 -10.97 8.10 18.53
N ASP A 356 -10.51 7.93 19.77
CA ASP A 356 -9.10 8.05 20.09
C ASP A 356 -8.35 6.78 19.68
N PHE A 357 -7.22 6.94 19.00
CA PHE A 357 -6.40 5.82 18.57
C PHE A 357 -5.91 5.00 19.77
N ARG A 358 -6.12 3.70 19.69
CA ARG A 358 -5.55 2.71 20.60
C ARG A 358 -4.93 1.61 19.77
N SER A 359 -3.60 1.46 19.90
CA SER A 359 -2.90 0.39 19.19
C SER A 359 -3.22 -0.97 19.79
N VAL A 360 -3.46 -1.94 18.93
CA VAL A 360 -3.51 -3.38 19.32
C VAL A 360 -2.20 -3.85 19.94
N PHE A 361 -1.10 -3.16 19.62
CA PHE A 361 0.28 -3.49 20.03
C PHE A 361 0.76 -2.67 21.22
N ALA A 362 -0.05 -1.78 21.78
CA ALA A 362 0.30 -1.08 23.01
C ALA A 362 0.51 -2.14 24.10
N THR A 363 1.71 -2.18 24.68
CA THR A 363 1.93 -2.91 25.93
C THR A 363 1.21 -2.15 27.01
N ASP A 364 0.36 -2.82 27.79
CA ASP A 364 -0.15 -2.30 29.05
C ASP A 364 1.03 -1.94 29.94
N SER A 365 1.57 -0.73 29.80
CA SER A 365 2.43 -0.18 30.85
C SER A 365 1.50 0.05 32.03
N PRO A 366 1.75 -0.55 33.21
CA PRO A 366 0.94 -0.27 34.36
C PRO A 366 1.03 1.23 34.62
N GLN A 367 -0.11 1.91 34.47
CA GLN A 367 -0.24 3.31 34.87
C GLN A 367 0.22 3.39 36.33
N GLY A 368 1.35 4.07 36.53
CA GLY A 368 1.88 4.33 37.85
C GLY A 368 0.78 4.95 38.71
N ARG A 369 0.54 4.28 39.83
CA ARG A 369 -0.28 4.80 40.93
C ARG A 369 0.40 6.01 41.56
#